data_21273428cf5fda108e0471ff36778bc5
#
_entry.id   21273428cf5fda108e0471ff36778bc5
#
_cell.length_a   1.000
_cell.length_b   1.000
_cell.length_c   1.000
_cell.angle_alpha   90.00
_cell.angle_beta   90.00
_cell.angle_gamma   90.00
#
_symmetry.space_group_name_H-M   'P 1'
#
loop_
_entity.id
_entity.type
_entity.pdbx_description
1 polymer ?
#
loop_
_entity_poly.entity_id
_entity_poly.type
_entity_poly.pdbx_seq_one_letter_code
_entity_poly.pdbx_strand_id
1 'polypeptide(L)'
;MNIYLIGMMGTGKSTIGELLTKELEYSFVDLDEKIEKCAGKSITEIFENDGEENFRNLESEQLRFYSNSVIACGGGIIMREENRTFMKENGKAILLTASPSKLSKRLIQSDSRPLLSGKKNKEKLLKNIWLKRRLHYLNTADYTIETGHKTHEEITNEILRHLD
;
A
#
# COMPACT_ATOMS: atom_id res chain seq x y z
N MET A 1 -14.06 -7.56 9.85
CA MET A 1 -13.58 -6.21 9.53
C MET A 1 -12.16 -6.31 8.97
N ASN A 2 -11.79 -5.54 7.95
CA ASN A 2 -10.42 -5.54 7.41
C ASN A 2 -9.57 -4.41 7.98
N ILE A 3 -8.24 -4.55 7.91
CA ILE A 3 -7.26 -3.50 8.16
C ILE A 3 -6.51 -3.25 6.86
N TYR A 4 -6.71 -2.07 6.29
CA TYR A 4 -6.06 -1.68 5.03
C TYR A 4 -4.82 -0.84 5.32
N LEU A 5 -3.64 -1.33 4.96
CA LEU A 5 -2.40 -0.57 5.03
C LEU A 5 -2.22 0.17 3.70
N ILE A 6 -2.37 1.47 3.73
CA ILE A 6 -2.23 2.36 2.57
C ILE A 6 -1.01 3.27 2.70
N GLY A 7 -0.55 3.81 1.60
CA GLY A 7 0.61 4.70 1.59
C GLY A 7 1.52 4.45 0.40
N MET A 8 2.51 5.31 0.26
CA MET A 8 3.49 5.25 -0.81
C MET A 8 4.30 3.95 -0.78
N MET A 9 4.88 3.61 -1.91
CA MET A 9 5.86 2.51 -2.00
C MET A 9 7.05 2.77 -1.06
N GLY A 10 7.55 1.71 -0.43
CA GLY A 10 8.68 1.80 0.51
C GLY A 10 8.32 2.23 1.95
N THR A 11 7.05 2.43 2.27
CA THR A 11 6.62 2.76 3.64
C THR A 11 6.58 1.58 4.60
N GLY A 12 6.77 0.34 4.10
CA GLY A 12 6.85 -0.86 4.94
C GLY A 12 5.53 -1.62 5.13
N LYS A 13 4.52 -1.38 4.28
CA LYS A 13 3.19 -1.99 4.41
C LYS A 13 3.20 -3.52 4.54
N SER A 14 3.94 -4.22 3.68
CA SER A 14 3.99 -5.68 3.70
C SER A 14 4.63 -6.19 5.01
N THR A 15 5.78 -5.65 5.40
CA THR A 15 6.46 -6.03 6.64
C THR A 15 5.61 -5.75 7.88
N ILE A 16 4.99 -4.56 7.95
CA ILE A 16 4.09 -4.20 9.05
C ILE A 16 2.84 -5.06 9.05
N GLY A 17 2.29 -5.38 7.88
CA GLY A 17 1.13 -6.26 7.75
C GLY A 17 1.39 -7.66 8.31
N GLU A 18 2.53 -8.25 7.98
CA GLU A 18 2.93 -9.55 8.53
C GLU A 18 3.12 -9.53 10.06
N LEU A 19 3.67 -8.43 10.61
CA LEU A 19 3.83 -8.29 12.06
C LEU A 19 2.47 -8.14 12.76
N LEU A 20 1.57 -7.35 12.21
CA LEU A 20 0.23 -7.17 12.76
C LEU A 20 -0.54 -8.50 12.86
N THR A 21 -0.40 -9.40 11.89
CA THR A 21 -1.11 -10.68 11.91
C THR A 21 -0.58 -11.66 12.96
N LYS A 22 0.61 -11.43 13.52
CA LYS A 22 1.12 -12.21 14.66
C LYS A 22 0.42 -11.84 15.97
N GLU A 23 -0.07 -10.60 16.07
CA GLU A 23 -0.77 -10.07 17.25
C GLU A 23 -2.29 -10.16 17.11
N LEU A 24 -2.78 -10.20 15.88
CA LEU A 24 -4.19 -10.28 15.54
C LEU A 24 -4.49 -11.65 14.92
N GLU A 25 -5.65 -12.20 15.19
CA GLU A 25 -6.14 -13.44 14.52
C GLU A 25 -6.64 -13.15 13.09
N TYR A 26 -5.83 -12.47 12.29
CA TYR A 26 -6.15 -12.05 10.93
C TYR A 26 -5.20 -12.70 9.91
N SER A 27 -5.68 -12.88 8.69
CA SER A 27 -4.83 -13.31 7.58
C SER A 27 -4.06 -12.13 7.00
N PHE A 28 -2.83 -12.36 6.53
CA PHE A 28 -2.10 -11.35 5.76
C PHE A 28 -2.37 -11.48 4.26
N VAL A 29 -2.56 -10.35 3.61
CA VAL A 29 -2.75 -10.25 2.16
C VAL A 29 -1.88 -9.13 1.61
N ASP A 30 -0.93 -9.45 0.72
CA ASP A 30 -0.29 -8.48 -0.16
C ASP A 30 -1.07 -8.46 -1.48
N LEU A 31 -1.71 -7.32 -1.80
CA LEU A 31 -2.55 -7.23 -3.00
C LEU A 31 -1.75 -7.34 -4.28
N ASP A 32 -0.54 -6.80 -4.33
CA ASP A 32 0.33 -6.87 -5.50
C ASP A 32 0.65 -8.34 -5.83
N GLU A 33 1.01 -9.14 -4.83
CA GLU A 33 1.26 -10.59 -4.99
C GLU A 33 -0.01 -11.35 -5.44
N LYS A 34 -1.17 -10.98 -4.90
CA LYS A 34 -2.44 -11.63 -5.28
C LYS A 34 -2.83 -11.32 -6.71
N ILE A 35 -2.59 -10.08 -7.16
CA ILE A 35 -2.82 -9.66 -8.55
C ILE A 35 -1.92 -10.45 -9.49
N GLU A 36 -0.61 -10.53 -9.22
CA GLU A 36 0.34 -11.29 -10.03
C GLU A 36 -0.05 -12.77 -10.13
N LYS A 37 -0.41 -13.36 -8.99
CA LYS A 37 -0.85 -14.76 -8.94
C LYS A 37 -2.14 -15.00 -9.73
N CYS A 38 -3.11 -14.11 -9.63
CA CYS A 38 -4.38 -14.18 -10.35
C CYS A 38 -4.19 -14.01 -11.85
N ALA A 39 -3.37 -13.03 -12.25
CA ALA A 39 -3.10 -12.74 -13.67
C ALA A 39 -2.14 -13.73 -14.34
N GLY A 40 -1.35 -14.49 -13.55
CA GLY A 40 -0.27 -15.32 -14.08
C GLY A 40 0.87 -14.54 -14.75
N LYS A 41 0.98 -13.24 -14.41
CA LYS A 41 1.94 -12.27 -14.98
C LYS A 41 2.45 -11.36 -13.86
N SER A 42 3.66 -10.85 -14.02
CA SER A 42 4.15 -9.77 -13.15
C SER A 42 3.37 -8.47 -13.37
N ILE A 43 3.37 -7.59 -12.37
CA ILE A 43 2.74 -6.26 -12.49
C ILE A 43 3.33 -5.49 -13.67
N THR A 44 4.63 -5.58 -13.89
CA THR A 44 5.30 -4.96 -15.06
C THR A 44 4.72 -5.47 -16.37
N GLU A 45 4.56 -6.78 -16.51
CA GLU A 45 3.95 -7.39 -17.72
C GLU A 45 2.48 -6.99 -17.89
N ILE A 46 1.71 -6.86 -16.81
CA ILE A 46 0.33 -6.37 -16.86
C ILE A 46 0.30 -4.94 -17.40
N PHE A 47 1.17 -4.05 -16.88
CA PHE A 47 1.25 -2.66 -17.36
C PHE A 47 1.66 -2.57 -18.82
N GLU A 48 2.64 -3.35 -19.25
CA GLU A 48 3.16 -3.33 -20.62
C GLU A 48 2.19 -3.94 -21.64
N ASN A 49 1.56 -5.05 -21.31
CA ASN A 49 0.75 -5.83 -22.23
C ASN A 49 -0.75 -5.49 -22.18
N ASP A 50 -1.27 -5.23 -20.98
CA ASP A 50 -2.70 -5.09 -20.71
C ASP A 50 -3.09 -3.65 -20.31
N GLY A 51 -2.10 -2.80 -20.00
CA GLY A 51 -2.27 -1.39 -19.65
C GLY A 51 -2.62 -1.11 -18.18
N GLU A 52 -2.43 0.15 -17.78
CA GLU A 52 -2.68 0.58 -16.39
C GLU A 52 -4.14 0.39 -15.98
N GLU A 53 -5.09 0.65 -16.87
CA GLU A 53 -6.52 0.53 -16.55
C GLU A 53 -6.90 -0.90 -16.17
N ASN A 54 -6.37 -1.89 -16.89
CA ASN A 54 -6.59 -3.29 -16.55
C ASN A 54 -5.99 -3.66 -15.19
N PHE A 55 -4.78 -3.18 -14.88
CA PHE A 55 -4.19 -3.35 -13.56
C PHE A 55 -5.08 -2.76 -12.47
N ARG A 56 -5.63 -1.54 -12.67
CA ARG A 56 -6.54 -0.90 -11.70
C ARG A 56 -7.86 -1.67 -11.51
N ASN A 57 -8.34 -2.33 -12.56
CA ASN A 57 -9.51 -3.21 -12.44
C ASN A 57 -9.20 -4.42 -11.56
N LEU A 58 -8.05 -5.06 -11.77
CA LEU A 58 -7.58 -6.18 -10.94
C LEU A 58 -7.35 -5.75 -9.48
N GLU A 59 -6.77 -4.57 -9.22
CA GLU A 59 -6.64 -4.02 -7.86
C GLU A 59 -8.01 -3.90 -7.19
N SER A 60 -8.99 -3.32 -7.87
CA SER A 60 -10.34 -3.11 -7.34
C SER A 60 -11.07 -4.43 -7.08
N GLU A 61 -10.89 -5.41 -7.95
CA GLU A 61 -11.45 -6.74 -7.79
C GLU A 61 -10.84 -7.49 -6.62
N GLN A 62 -9.51 -7.56 -6.55
CA GLN A 62 -8.80 -8.25 -5.47
C GLN A 62 -9.04 -7.60 -4.11
N LEU A 63 -9.20 -6.28 -4.02
CA LEU A 63 -9.50 -5.58 -2.78
C LEU A 63 -10.79 -6.10 -2.11
N ARG A 64 -11.77 -6.54 -2.90
CA ARG A 64 -13.10 -6.97 -2.43
C ARG A 64 -13.17 -8.43 -2.02
N PHE A 65 -12.11 -9.19 -2.23
CA PHE A 65 -12.13 -10.65 -2.07
C PHE A 65 -11.94 -11.13 -0.64
N TYR A 66 -11.37 -10.27 0.23
CA TYR A 66 -10.90 -10.67 1.55
C TYR A 66 -11.74 -10.08 2.69
N SER A 67 -11.85 -10.85 3.76
CA SER A 67 -12.46 -10.44 5.02
C SER A 67 -11.56 -10.87 6.19
N ASN A 68 -11.66 -10.18 7.32
CA ASN A 68 -10.85 -10.43 8.52
C ASN A 68 -9.33 -10.55 8.20
N SER A 69 -8.84 -9.57 7.42
CA SER A 69 -7.50 -9.59 6.89
C SER A 69 -6.79 -8.27 7.11
N VAL A 70 -5.47 -8.33 7.29
CA VAL A 70 -4.57 -7.20 7.14
C VAL A 70 -4.10 -7.16 5.69
N ILE A 71 -4.46 -6.11 4.98
CA ILE A 71 -4.27 -6.00 3.53
C ILE A 71 -3.25 -4.90 3.24
N ALA A 72 -2.07 -5.28 2.75
CA ALA A 72 -1.09 -4.34 2.21
C ALA A 72 -1.53 -3.94 0.79
N CYS A 73 -1.93 -2.68 0.63
CA CYS A 73 -2.49 -2.16 -0.60
C CYS A 73 -1.42 -1.55 -1.51
N GLY A 74 -1.60 -1.67 -2.83
CA GLY A 74 -0.82 -0.94 -3.82
C GLY A 74 -0.97 0.59 -3.64
N GLY A 75 0.11 1.34 -3.91
CA GLY A 75 0.12 2.79 -3.63
C GLY A 75 -0.86 3.61 -4.46
N GLY A 76 -1.36 3.10 -5.57
CA GLY A 76 -2.32 3.80 -6.43
C GLY A 76 -3.78 3.43 -6.21
N ILE A 77 -4.07 2.46 -5.35
CA ILE A 77 -5.43 1.95 -5.12
C ILE A 77 -6.43 3.02 -4.68
N ILE A 78 -5.93 4.01 -3.93
CA ILE A 78 -6.72 5.15 -3.42
C ILE A 78 -7.15 6.14 -4.51
N MET A 79 -6.64 6.02 -5.73
CA MET A 79 -7.02 6.94 -6.82
C MET A 79 -8.46 6.72 -7.29
N ARG A 80 -8.98 5.51 -7.16
CA ARG A 80 -10.38 5.20 -7.44
C ARG A 80 -11.28 5.45 -6.24
N GLU A 81 -12.33 6.24 -6.44
CA GLU A 81 -13.30 6.58 -5.39
C GLU A 81 -14.00 5.34 -4.84
N GLU A 82 -14.36 4.43 -5.72
CA GLU A 82 -15.00 3.16 -5.35
C GLU A 82 -14.18 2.32 -4.36
N ASN A 83 -12.84 2.33 -4.48
CA ASN A 83 -11.95 1.63 -3.56
C ASN A 83 -11.90 2.33 -2.20
N ARG A 84 -11.85 3.67 -2.20
CA ARG A 84 -11.86 4.46 -0.96
C ARG A 84 -13.16 4.25 -0.18
N THR A 85 -14.29 4.27 -0.87
CA THR A 85 -15.62 4.01 -0.28
C THR A 85 -15.68 2.59 0.29
N PHE A 86 -15.25 1.59 -0.50
CA PHE A 86 -15.23 0.20 -0.04
C PHE A 86 -14.37 0.00 1.22
N MET A 87 -13.19 0.61 1.28
CA MET A 87 -12.31 0.51 2.47
C MET A 87 -13.00 1.08 3.71
N LYS A 88 -13.64 2.25 3.60
CA LYS A 88 -14.35 2.90 4.71
C LYS A 88 -15.53 2.08 5.23
N GLU A 89 -16.25 1.41 4.35
CA GLU A 89 -17.41 0.59 4.71
C GLU A 89 -17.04 -0.76 5.30
N ASN A 90 -15.85 -1.30 4.95
CA ASN A 90 -15.48 -2.69 5.26
C ASN A 90 -14.31 -2.83 6.24
N GLY A 91 -13.75 -1.73 6.74
CA GLY A 91 -12.63 -1.82 7.67
C GLY A 91 -12.06 -0.50 8.14
N LYS A 92 -10.81 -0.56 8.58
CA LYS A 92 -10.00 0.59 9.00
C LYS A 92 -8.83 0.77 8.05
N ALA A 93 -8.65 1.97 7.55
CA ALA A 93 -7.54 2.35 6.70
C ALA A 93 -6.45 3.05 7.51
N ILE A 94 -5.23 2.52 7.47
CA ILE A 94 -4.07 3.06 8.17
C ILE A 94 -3.06 3.54 7.13
N LEU A 95 -2.82 4.84 7.13
CA LEU A 95 -1.83 5.46 6.25
C LEU A 95 -0.45 5.40 6.87
N LEU A 96 0.46 4.71 6.22
CA LEU A 96 1.88 4.72 6.55
C LEU A 96 2.60 5.77 5.70
N THR A 97 3.30 6.70 6.35
CA THR A 97 4.02 7.79 5.68
C THR A 97 5.52 7.78 6.02
N ALA A 98 6.32 8.30 5.10
CA ALA A 98 7.71 8.66 5.31
C ALA A 98 8.11 9.75 4.32
N SER A 99 9.19 10.49 4.61
CA SER A 99 9.67 11.52 3.69
C SER A 99 10.11 10.92 2.34
N PRO A 100 9.95 11.64 1.22
CA PRO A 100 10.43 11.18 -0.09
C PRO A 100 11.91 10.81 -0.11
N SER A 101 12.74 11.52 0.65
CA SER A 101 14.16 11.22 0.81
C SER A 101 14.39 9.84 1.45
N LYS A 102 13.64 9.50 2.51
CA LYS A 102 13.74 8.18 3.14
C LYS A 102 13.21 7.07 2.25
N LEU A 103 12.08 7.31 1.60
CA LEU A 103 11.51 6.35 0.65
C LEU A 103 12.44 6.08 -0.51
N SER A 104 13.09 7.11 -1.07
CA SER A 104 14.04 6.94 -2.17
C SER A 104 15.24 6.06 -1.76
N LYS A 105 15.77 6.25 -0.54
CA LYS A 105 16.86 5.42 0.01
C LYS A 105 16.45 3.96 0.18
N ARG A 106 15.25 3.70 0.69
CA ARG A 106 14.70 2.33 0.84
C ARG A 106 14.50 1.63 -0.50
N LEU A 107 14.15 2.39 -1.54
CA LEU A 107 13.82 1.87 -2.88
C LEU A 107 15.02 1.76 -3.83
N ILE A 108 16.18 2.32 -3.48
CA ILE A 108 17.44 2.13 -4.24
C ILE A 108 17.80 0.62 -4.35
N GLN A 109 17.40 -0.17 -3.36
CA GLN A 109 17.69 -1.61 -3.29
C GLN A 109 16.65 -2.51 -3.97
N SER A 110 15.55 -1.97 -4.50
CA SER A 110 14.50 -2.78 -5.15
C SER A 110 14.05 -2.18 -6.48
N ASP A 111 14.49 -2.81 -7.58
CA ASP A 111 14.15 -2.41 -8.96
C ASP A 111 12.79 -2.94 -9.46
N SER A 112 11.99 -3.58 -8.60
CA SER A 112 10.77 -4.30 -8.99
C SER A 112 9.54 -3.43 -9.24
N ARG A 113 9.66 -2.08 -9.30
CA ARG A 113 8.50 -1.19 -9.41
C ARG A 113 8.48 -0.40 -10.72
N PRO A 114 7.48 -0.64 -11.62
CA PRO A 114 7.42 -0.05 -12.96
C PRO A 114 7.52 1.48 -12.99
N LEU A 115 6.88 2.16 -12.03
CA LEU A 115 6.88 3.63 -11.96
C LEU A 115 8.24 4.24 -11.61
N LEU A 116 9.16 3.46 -11.04
CA LEU A 116 10.49 3.91 -10.60
C LEU A 116 11.63 3.36 -11.44
N SER A 117 11.35 2.40 -12.31
CA SER A 117 12.36 1.75 -13.14
C SER A 117 13.10 2.77 -14.03
N GLY A 118 14.43 2.71 -14.02
CA GLY A 118 15.29 3.53 -14.89
C GLY A 118 15.32 5.04 -14.61
N LYS A 119 14.69 5.56 -13.54
CA LYS A 119 14.61 7.00 -13.28
C LYS A 119 15.74 7.49 -12.39
N LYS A 120 16.50 8.49 -12.88
CA LYS A 120 17.67 9.05 -12.20
C LYS A 120 17.34 9.82 -10.90
N ASN A 121 16.13 10.39 -10.79
CA ASN A 121 15.73 11.18 -9.61
C ASN A 121 14.47 10.59 -8.97
N LYS A 122 14.67 9.50 -8.23
CA LYS A 122 13.59 8.78 -7.53
C LYS A 122 12.91 9.66 -6.47
N GLU A 123 13.64 10.51 -5.77
CA GLU A 123 13.10 11.40 -4.73
C GLU A 123 12.11 12.42 -5.32
N LYS A 124 12.49 13.10 -6.41
CA LYS A 124 11.61 14.05 -7.10
C LYS A 124 10.34 13.39 -7.61
N LEU A 125 10.48 12.17 -8.17
CA LEU A 125 9.34 11.39 -8.64
C LEU A 125 8.40 11.03 -7.49
N LEU A 126 8.93 10.54 -6.37
CA LEU A 126 8.15 10.20 -5.17
C LEU A 126 7.44 11.42 -4.60
N LYS A 127 8.10 12.59 -4.57
CA LYS A 127 7.48 13.85 -4.17
C LYS A 127 6.30 14.22 -5.06
N ASN A 128 6.44 14.08 -6.38
CA ASN A 128 5.37 14.36 -7.34
C ASN A 128 4.19 13.38 -7.18
N ILE A 129 4.47 12.10 -6.99
CA ILE A 129 3.44 11.09 -6.73
C ILE A 129 2.70 11.40 -5.43
N TRP A 130 3.42 11.75 -4.35
CA TRP A 130 2.84 12.16 -3.08
C TRP A 130 1.90 13.35 -3.24
N LEU A 131 2.34 14.42 -3.94
CA LEU A 131 1.53 15.61 -4.16
C LEU A 131 0.21 15.30 -4.89
N LYS A 132 0.21 14.35 -5.82
CA LYS A 132 -1.00 13.92 -6.53
C LYS A 132 -1.93 13.07 -5.68
N ARG A 133 -1.40 12.28 -4.74
CA ARG A 133 -2.14 11.26 -3.99
C ARG A 133 -2.49 11.65 -2.57
N ARG A 134 -1.79 12.63 -1.98
CA ARG A 134 -1.88 12.94 -0.55
C ARG A 134 -3.29 13.18 -0.03
N LEU A 135 -4.11 13.93 -0.77
CA LEU A 135 -5.49 14.22 -0.35
C LEU A 135 -6.35 12.96 -0.32
N HIS A 136 -6.17 12.08 -1.31
CA HIS A 136 -6.88 10.80 -1.32
C HIS A 136 -6.43 9.90 -0.16
N TYR A 137 -5.13 9.83 0.14
CA TYR A 137 -4.63 9.10 1.30
C TYR A 137 -5.22 9.63 2.60
N LEU A 138 -5.09 10.95 2.84
CA LEU A 138 -5.56 11.59 4.08
C LEU A 138 -7.07 11.47 4.27
N ASN A 139 -7.84 11.60 3.19
CA ASN A 139 -9.30 11.46 3.24
C ASN A 139 -9.77 10.01 3.40
N THR A 140 -8.94 9.03 3.08
CA THR A 140 -9.27 7.60 3.21
C THR A 140 -8.88 7.07 4.58
N ALA A 141 -7.77 7.54 5.14
CA ALA A 141 -7.18 7.04 6.37
C ALA A 141 -8.02 7.36 7.62
N ASP A 142 -8.24 6.36 8.45
CA ASP A 142 -8.71 6.55 9.82
C ASP A 142 -7.57 7.04 10.73
N TYR A 143 -6.34 6.53 10.50
CA TYR A 143 -5.14 6.88 11.24
C TYR A 143 -3.95 7.08 10.30
N THR A 144 -3.05 7.97 10.69
CA THR A 144 -1.80 8.22 9.94
C THR A 144 -0.60 8.01 10.87
N ILE A 145 0.34 7.17 10.42
CA ILE A 145 1.54 6.82 11.18
C ILE A 145 2.78 7.15 10.37
N GLU A 146 3.66 7.97 10.94
CA GLU A 146 4.96 8.28 10.35
C GLU A 146 5.95 7.14 10.65
N THR A 147 6.57 6.59 9.63
CA THR A 147 7.44 5.39 9.73
C THR A 147 8.93 5.70 9.62
N GLY A 148 9.27 6.96 9.36
CA GLY A 148 10.64 7.32 9.00
C GLY A 148 11.66 7.22 10.13
N HIS A 149 11.23 7.28 11.39
CA HIS A 149 12.09 7.28 12.58
C HIS A 149 11.77 6.16 13.58
N LYS A 150 10.82 5.29 13.24
CA LYS A 150 10.33 4.22 14.10
C LYS A 150 10.80 2.87 13.61
N THR A 151 11.01 1.94 14.53
CA THR A 151 11.17 0.52 14.21
C THR A 151 9.84 -0.09 13.76
N HIS A 152 9.88 -1.23 13.09
CA HIS A 152 8.66 -1.93 12.70
C HIS A 152 7.79 -2.33 13.90
N GLU A 153 8.44 -2.70 15.02
CA GLU A 153 7.76 -3.04 16.27
C GLU A 153 7.04 -1.82 16.87
N GLU A 154 7.69 -0.66 16.92
CA GLU A 154 7.06 0.58 17.40
C GLU A 154 5.85 0.97 16.55
N ILE A 155 5.96 0.83 15.21
CA ILE A 155 4.86 1.10 14.29
C ILE A 155 3.71 0.11 14.53
N THR A 156 4.01 -1.18 14.64
CA THR A 156 3.01 -2.23 14.89
C THR A 156 2.26 -1.97 16.21
N ASN A 157 2.99 -1.67 17.29
CA ASN A 157 2.40 -1.35 18.59
C ASN A 157 1.53 -0.08 18.55
N GLU A 158 1.93 0.92 17.77
CA GLU A 158 1.13 2.14 17.59
C GLU A 158 -0.17 1.85 16.86
N ILE A 159 -0.13 1.01 15.80
CA ILE A 159 -1.33 0.57 15.09
C ILE A 159 -2.27 -0.18 16.03
N LEU A 160 -1.76 -1.14 16.79
CA LEU A 160 -2.58 -1.93 17.72
C LEU A 160 -3.34 -1.05 18.71
N ARG A 161 -2.69 -0.02 19.28
CA ARG A 161 -3.35 0.95 20.19
C ARG A 161 -4.48 1.75 19.55
N HIS A 162 -4.47 1.91 18.23
CA HIS A 162 -5.53 2.59 17.49
C HIS A 162 -6.69 1.65 17.09
N LEU A 163 -6.45 0.35 17.17
CA LEU A 163 -7.47 -0.66 16.85
C LEU A 163 -8.27 -1.12 18.07
N ASP A 164 -7.70 -0.93 19.29
CA ASP A 164 -8.37 -1.16 20.57
C ASP A 164 -9.46 -0.09 20.82
#